data_a0f27bd23f255974a5305bfcf316590c
#
_entry.id   a0f27bd23f255974a5305bfcf316590c
#
_cell.length_a   1.000
_cell.length_b   1.000
_cell.length_c   1.000
_cell.angle_alpha   90.00
_cell.angle_beta   90.00
_cell.angle_gamma   90.00
#
_symmetry.space_group_name_H-M   'P 1'
#
loop_
_entity.id
_entity.type
_entity.pdbx_description
1 polymer ?
#
loop_
_entity_poly.entity_id
_entity_poly.type
_entity_poly.pdbx_seq_one_letter_code
_entity_poly.pdbx_strand_id
1 'polypeptide(L)'
;MQAIVLAGGLGTRLRPLTFNRPKALVPLLNRPQVLHIFDRLPKAVDEAFVAVSYMPDRVRDFFRETDLGVDVTVIEEEEPLGTGGAVKNAAGRIDDTFVVCNGDVIDSVDFPAFLKFHRKNKALASIALREVEDPSAFGVVAMEQGRITRFVEKPPAEKAPSHLINAGRYIFEPEVLDFIEPGRAVSMETEVFPRLAEKGLYGFPFGGYWSDAGTLRGYLTAASFLLADDGAGVDPGAKVGKARLDGAVLIAEGCVLSGRIGPDVVLGSGCRVDAATVERSTLMEGAQVEAGAVVRGSIIGEDTTVGPGATVEDSIVGDGARVRKGRRVIRERMA
;
A
#
# COMPACT_ATOMS: atom_id res chain seq x y z
N MET A 1 -1.13 11.86 20.37
CA MET A 1 -0.80 12.28 18.97
C MET A 1 -1.75 11.60 18.02
N GLN A 2 -2.26 12.31 17.03
CA GLN A 2 -3.23 11.79 16.07
C GLN A 2 -2.59 11.39 14.75
N ALA A 3 -3.26 10.49 14.00
CA ALA A 3 -2.87 10.11 12.65
C ALA A 3 -4.04 10.24 11.67
N ILE A 4 -3.76 10.58 10.42
CA ILE A 4 -4.72 10.51 9.32
C ILE A 4 -4.19 9.51 8.29
N VAL A 5 -5.00 8.51 7.94
CA VAL A 5 -4.70 7.54 6.90
C VAL A 5 -5.57 7.83 5.68
N LEU A 6 -4.93 8.18 4.57
CA LEU A 6 -5.61 8.52 3.32
C LEU A 6 -5.94 7.25 2.54
N ALA A 7 -7.15 6.75 2.68
CA ALA A 7 -7.63 5.49 2.11
C ALA A 7 -8.79 5.67 1.09
N GLY A 8 -9.08 6.90 0.66
CA GLY A 8 -10.21 7.24 -0.22
C GLY A 8 -10.07 6.79 -1.68
N GLY A 9 -8.93 6.27 -2.11
CA GLY A 9 -8.69 5.90 -3.50
C GLY A 9 -9.53 4.71 -3.99
N LEU A 10 -10.13 4.82 -5.20
CA LEU A 10 -10.94 3.76 -5.84
C LEU A 10 -10.16 2.47 -6.16
N GLY A 11 -8.84 2.47 -6.07
CA GLY A 11 -8.01 1.31 -6.37
C GLY A 11 -8.08 0.81 -7.81
N THR A 12 -8.37 1.67 -8.78
CA THR A 12 -8.60 1.30 -10.19
C THR A 12 -7.45 0.52 -10.82
N ARG A 13 -6.22 0.78 -10.36
CA ARG A 13 -5.00 0.11 -10.84
C ARG A 13 -4.88 -1.35 -10.35
N LEU A 14 -5.61 -1.74 -9.29
CA LEU A 14 -5.72 -3.11 -8.77
C LEU A 14 -7.01 -3.82 -9.19
N ARG A 15 -7.86 -3.19 -10.02
CA ARG A 15 -9.02 -3.90 -10.58
C ARG A 15 -8.54 -5.15 -11.32
N PRO A 16 -9.31 -6.26 -11.25
CA PRO A 16 -10.67 -6.39 -10.72
C PRO A 16 -10.79 -6.64 -9.20
N LEU A 17 -9.72 -6.83 -8.44
CA LEU A 17 -9.78 -7.11 -7.00
C LEU A 17 -10.55 -6.06 -6.21
N THR A 18 -10.49 -4.80 -6.64
CA THR A 18 -11.15 -3.68 -5.98
C THR A 18 -12.58 -3.41 -6.47
N PHE A 19 -13.18 -4.31 -7.22
CA PHE A 19 -14.61 -4.22 -7.52
C PHE A 19 -15.48 -4.55 -6.31
N ASN A 20 -15.03 -5.50 -5.48
CA ASN A 20 -15.80 -6.03 -4.37
C ASN A 20 -15.25 -5.64 -2.99
N ARG A 21 -14.12 -4.94 -2.93
CA ARG A 21 -13.48 -4.50 -1.68
C ARG A 21 -12.76 -3.17 -1.85
N PRO A 22 -12.74 -2.31 -0.82
CA PRO A 22 -11.92 -1.10 -0.86
C PRO A 22 -10.44 -1.47 -0.90
N LYS A 23 -9.62 -0.62 -1.55
CA LYS A 23 -8.17 -0.85 -1.71
C LYS A 23 -7.48 -1.11 -0.38
N ALA A 24 -7.82 -0.37 0.66
CA ALA A 24 -7.26 -0.51 2.01
C ALA A 24 -7.44 -1.92 2.60
N LEU A 25 -8.47 -2.65 2.16
CA LEU A 25 -8.77 -4.01 2.60
C LEU A 25 -8.31 -5.10 1.62
N VAL A 26 -7.62 -4.76 0.53
CA VAL A 26 -6.97 -5.78 -0.33
C VAL A 26 -5.92 -6.49 0.51
N PRO A 27 -5.95 -7.85 0.59
CA PRO A 27 -4.96 -8.58 1.36
C PRO A 27 -3.54 -8.38 0.81
N LEU A 28 -2.60 -8.09 1.69
CA LEU A 28 -1.16 -8.10 1.46
C LEU A 28 -0.54 -8.97 2.56
N LEU A 29 0.23 -10.00 2.20
CA LEU A 29 0.65 -11.05 3.16
C LEU A 29 -0.52 -11.59 4.01
N ASN A 30 -1.64 -11.93 3.34
CA ASN A 30 -2.86 -12.50 3.94
C ASN A 30 -3.52 -11.61 5.03
N ARG A 31 -3.18 -10.32 5.09
CA ARG A 31 -3.75 -9.31 6.01
C ARG A 31 -4.19 -8.09 5.22
N PRO A 32 -5.30 -7.43 5.56
CA PRO A 32 -5.67 -6.15 4.96
C PRO A 32 -4.50 -5.16 4.89
N GLN A 33 -4.29 -4.56 3.72
CA GLN A 33 -3.15 -3.68 3.44
C GLN A 33 -3.03 -2.55 4.46
N VAL A 34 -4.14 -2.00 4.93
CA VAL A 34 -4.16 -0.91 5.91
C VAL A 34 -3.51 -1.29 7.24
N LEU A 35 -3.58 -2.57 7.65
CA LEU A 35 -2.96 -3.02 8.91
C LEU A 35 -1.45 -2.86 8.91
N HIS A 36 -0.79 -3.06 7.77
CA HIS A 36 0.65 -2.83 7.66
C HIS A 36 1.02 -1.35 7.87
N ILE A 37 0.10 -0.43 7.64
CA ILE A 37 0.29 1.00 7.93
C ILE A 37 0.14 1.24 9.42
N PHE A 38 -0.89 0.67 10.05
CA PHE A 38 -1.12 0.80 11.49
C PHE A 38 0.03 0.20 12.31
N ASP A 39 0.58 -0.95 11.92
CA ASP A 39 1.74 -1.59 12.58
C ASP A 39 2.98 -0.66 12.61
N ARG A 40 3.05 0.32 11.72
CA ARG A 40 4.18 1.25 11.55
C ARG A 40 3.91 2.65 12.08
N LEU A 41 2.71 2.93 12.56
CA LEU A 41 2.43 4.22 13.18
C LEU A 41 3.32 4.45 14.42
N PRO A 42 3.71 5.68 14.72
CA PRO A 42 4.39 5.99 15.97
C PRO A 42 3.60 5.47 17.17
N LYS A 43 4.27 4.88 18.15
CA LYS A 43 3.63 4.39 19.40
C LYS A 43 2.91 5.49 20.19
N ALA A 44 3.18 6.75 19.88
CA ALA A 44 2.53 7.90 20.49
C ALA A 44 1.18 8.23 19.84
N VAL A 45 0.79 7.53 18.75
CA VAL A 45 -0.53 7.67 18.15
C VAL A 45 -1.52 6.88 18.96
N ASP A 46 -2.52 7.56 19.48
CA ASP A 46 -3.63 7.04 20.30
C ASP A 46 -4.98 7.12 19.59
N GLU A 47 -5.08 8.00 18.56
CA GLU A 47 -6.27 8.17 17.75
C GLU A 47 -5.90 8.26 16.26
N ALA A 48 -6.65 7.58 15.40
CA ALA A 48 -6.44 7.58 13.97
C ALA A 48 -7.74 7.83 13.19
N PHE A 49 -7.65 8.70 12.18
CA PHE A 49 -8.74 9.01 11.26
C PHE A 49 -8.46 8.37 9.90
N VAL A 50 -9.36 7.51 9.44
CA VAL A 50 -9.22 6.86 8.13
C VAL A 50 -10.18 7.53 7.16
N ALA A 51 -9.63 8.33 6.23
CA ALA A 51 -10.41 9.03 5.21
C ALA A 51 -10.74 8.09 4.06
N VAL A 52 -12.04 7.90 3.76
CA VAL A 52 -12.55 6.92 2.81
C VAL A 52 -13.65 7.54 1.96
N SER A 53 -13.61 7.35 0.63
CA SER A 53 -14.67 7.72 -0.29
C SER A 53 -15.29 6.52 -1.03
N TYR A 54 -14.71 5.33 -0.90
CA TYR A 54 -15.17 4.13 -1.59
C TYR A 54 -15.47 2.99 -0.60
N MET A 55 -16.70 2.49 -0.61
CA MET A 55 -17.21 1.44 0.29
C MET A 55 -16.94 1.74 1.78
N PRO A 56 -17.30 2.93 2.30
CA PRO A 56 -17.00 3.34 3.67
C PRO A 56 -17.55 2.38 4.73
N ASP A 57 -18.71 1.79 4.50
CA ASP A 57 -19.32 0.83 5.45
C ASP A 57 -18.43 -0.40 5.65
N ARG A 58 -17.85 -0.94 4.58
CA ARG A 58 -16.94 -2.09 4.69
C ARG A 58 -15.68 -1.77 5.51
N VAL A 59 -15.15 -0.55 5.34
CA VAL A 59 -13.99 -0.10 6.13
C VAL A 59 -14.40 0.13 7.59
N ARG A 60 -15.59 0.69 7.82
CA ARG A 60 -16.14 0.96 9.15
C ARG A 60 -16.39 -0.35 9.91
N ASP A 61 -17.01 -1.32 9.25
CA ASP A 61 -17.27 -2.64 9.84
C ASP A 61 -15.96 -3.35 10.19
N PHE A 62 -14.97 -3.32 9.28
CA PHE A 62 -13.65 -3.89 9.52
C PHE A 62 -12.99 -3.31 10.79
N PHE A 63 -12.94 -1.99 10.93
CA PHE A 63 -12.31 -1.37 12.11
C PHE A 63 -13.11 -1.56 13.39
N ARG A 64 -14.43 -1.75 13.31
CA ARG A 64 -15.26 -2.07 14.48
C ARG A 64 -14.93 -3.46 15.05
N GLU A 65 -14.53 -4.40 14.19
CA GLU A 65 -14.23 -5.79 14.57
C GLU A 65 -12.73 -6.03 14.85
N THR A 66 -11.88 -5.01 14.60
CA THR A 66 -10.43 -5.15 14.71
C THR A 66 -9.90 -4.29 15.86
N ASP A 67 -9.32 -4.93 16.88
CA ASP A 67 -8.61 -4.24 17.96
C ASP A 67 -7.17 -3.93 17.53
N LEU A 68 -6.83 -2.65 17.46
CA LEU A 68 -5.50 -2.17 17.05
C LEU A 68 -4.74 -1.49 18.20
N GLY A 69 -5.36 -1.37 19.39
CA GLY A 69 -4.81 -0.57 20.48
C GLY A 69 -4.73 0.94 20.17
N VAL A 70 -5.42 1.39 19.13
CA VAL A 70 -5.56 2.78 18.68
C VAL A 70 -7.03 3.02 18.38
N ASP A 71 -7.59 4.14 18.88
CA ASP A 71 -8.97 4.52 18.56
C ASP A 71 -9.10 4.92 17.10
N VAL A 72 -9.92 4.19 16.33
CA VAL A 72 -10.07 4.44 14.89
C VAL A 72 -11.42 5.01 14.56
N THR A 73 -11.43 6.19 13.94
CA THR A 73 -12.62 6.82 13.37
C THR A 73 -12.54 6.84 11.84
N VAL A 74 -13.52 6.24 11.17
CA VAL A 74 -13.64 6.32 9.70
C VAL A 74 -14.35 7.61 9.33
N ILE A 75 -13.68 8.45 8.55
CA ILE A 75 -14.20 9.70 8.01
C ILE A 75 -14.60 9.48 6.56
N GLU A 76 -15.91 9.56 6.31
CA GLU A 76 -16.46 9.42 4.97
C GLU A 76 -16.34 10.73 4.17
N GLU A 77 -15.95 10.60 2.92
CA GLU A 77 -15.99 11.66 1.92
C GLU A 77 -17.17 11.38 0.98
N GLU A 78 -18.23 12.18 1.02
CA GLU A 78 -19.39 12.04 0.11
C GLU A 78 -18.96 12.15 -1.37
N GLU A 79 -17.98 13.03 -1.64
CA GLU A 79 -17.28 13.16 -2.91
C GLU A 79 -15.77 13.15 -2.66
N PRO A 80 -14.95 12.67 -3.62
CA PRO A 80 -13.49 12.67 -3.45
C PRO A 80 -12.94 14.09 -3.26
N LEU A 81 -12.45 14.37 -2.07
CA LEU A 81 -11.93 15.70 -1.69
C LEU A 81 -10.44 15.90 -2.06
N GLY A 82 -9.80 14.90 -2.65
CA GLY A 82 -8.36 14.91 -2.90
C GLY A 82 -7.54 14.77 -1.60
N THR A 83 -6.22 14.69 -1.73
CA THR A 83 -5.33 14.42 -0.59
C THR A 83 -5.39 15.51 0.49
N GLY A 84 -5.46 16.77 0.10
CA GLY A 84 -5.59 17.90 1.01
C GLY A 84 -6.97 18.02 1.63
N GLY A 85 -8.04 17.87 0.84
CA GLY A 85 -9.39 17.93 1.35
C GLY A 85 -9.69 16.81 2.34
N ALA A 86 -9.17 15.60 2.12
CA ALA A 86 -9.25 14.49 3.07
C ALA A 86 -8.60 14.84 4.42
N VAL A 87 -7.40 15.46 4.39
CA VAL A 87 -6.74 15.97 5.61
C VAL A 87 -7.59 17.05 6.28
N LYS A 88 -8.14 18.00 5.51
CA LYS A 88 -8.98 19.09 6.05
C LYS A 88 -10.28 18.57 6.68
N ASN A 89 -10.82 17.47 6.15
CA ASN A 89 -12.05 16.87 6.67
C ASN A 89 -11.89 16.32 8.11
N ALA A 90 -10.66 16.00 8.52
CA ALA A 90 -10.31 15.62 9.88
C ALA A 90 -9.97 16.83 10.79
N ALA A 91 -9.86 18.05 10.26
CA ALA A 91 -9.29 19.22 10.96
C ALA A 91 -9.95 19.55 12.29
N GLY A 92 -11.28 19.40 12.42
CA GLY A 92 -12.01 19.69 13.65
C GLY A 92 -11.69 18.75 14.83
N ARG A 93 -10.81 17.78 14.63
CA ARG A 93 -10.40 16.75 15.61
C ARG A 93 -8.89 16.76 15.87
N ILE A 94 -8.16 17.61 15.16
CA ILE A 94 -6.69 17.73 15.27
C ILE A 94 -6.36 18.90 16.19
N ASP A 95 -5.59 18.64 17.22
CA ASP A 95 -5.24 19.63 18.26
C ASP A 95 -3.72 19.76 18.55
N ASP A 96 -2.89 18.88 17.96
CA ASP A 96 -1.43 18.86 18.16
C ASP A 96 -0.73 18.38 16.87
N THR A 97 0.59 18.31 16.87
CA THR A 97 1.39 17.69 15.81
C THR A 97 0.81 16.34 15.44
N PHE A 98 0.55 16.08 14.17
CA PHE A 98 -0.08 14.87 13.68
C PHE A 98 0.64 14.22 12.51
N VAL A 99 0.38 12.94 12.30
CA VAL A 99 0.94 12.14 11.21
C VAL A 99 -0.08 12.00 10.11
N VAL A 100 0.34 12.09 8.84
CA VAL A 100 -0.48 11.71 7.69
C VAL A 100 0.21 10.62 6.90
N CYS A 101 -0.52 9.57 6.56
CA CYS A 101 -0.03 8.41 5.83
C CYS A 101 -0.88 8.14 4.59
N ASN A 102 -0.25 8.00 3.43
CA ASN A 102 -0.94 7.41 2.29
C ASN A 102 -1.28 5.95 2.59
N GLY A 103 -2.53 5.57 2.38
CA GLY A 103 -3.11 4.26 2.73
C GLY A 103 -2.65 3.09 1.84
N ASP A 104 -1.76 3.34 0.89
CA ASP A 104 -1.27 2.37 -0.07
C ASP A 104 0.26 2.29 -0.16
N VAL A 105 0.96 2.97 0.74
CA VAL A 105 2.42 2.95 0.79
C VAL A 105 2.91 1.97 1.85
N ILE A 106 3.85 1.13 1.49
CA ILE A 106 4.56 0.22 2.38
C ILE A 106 6.03 0.64 2.40
N ASP A 107 6.54 0.95 3.57
CA ASP A 107 7.89 1.53 3.73
C ASP A 107 8.55 1.14 5.06
N SER A 108 9.80 1.54 5.22
CA SER A 108 10.60 1.35 6.43
C SER A 108 11.01 2.69 7.08
N VAL A 109 10.15 3.69 7.03
CA VAL A 109 10.41 4.98 7.69
C VAL A 109 10.54 4.78 9.20
N ASP A 110 11.66 5.25 9.76
CA ASP A 110 11.84 5.37 11.21
C ASP A 110 11.09 6.61 11.72
N PHE A 111 9.84 6.42 12.13
CA PHE A 111 9.01 7.51 12.64
C PHE A 111 9.58 8.21 13.88
N PRO A 112 10.18 7.55 14.88
CA PRO A 112 10.90 8.21 15.96
C PRO A 112 11.98 9.16 15.46
N ALA A 113 12.82 8.74 14.51
CA ALA A 113 13.83 9.60 13.91
C ALA A 113 13.20 10.74 13.08
N PHE A 114 12.13 10.46 12.35
CA PHE A 114 11.39 11.43 11.55
C PHE A 114 10.74 12.52 12.43
N LEU A 115 10.11 12.15 13.54
CA LEU A 115 9.53 13.09 14.50
C LEU A 115 10.61 13.96 15.20
N LYS A 116 11.74 13.33 15.55
CA LYS A 116 12.89 14.08 16.10
C LYS A 116 13.43 15.10 15.09
N PHE A 117 13.51 14.72 13.81
CA PHE A 117 13.92 15.61 12.72
C PHE A 117 12.94 16.77 12.57
N HIS A 118 11.64 16.52 12.54
CA HIS A 118 10.57 17.51 12.44
C HIS A 118 10.69 18.57 13.56
N ARG A 119 10.75 18.11 14.81
CA ARG A 119 10.87 18.98 16.00
C ARG A 119 12.17 19.78 16.02
N LYS A 120 13.31 19.16 15.65
CA LYS A 120 14.62 19.81 15.60
C LYS A 120 14.62 21.01 14.64
N ASN A 121 13.95 20.87 13.51
CA ASN A 121 13.89 21.91 12.50
C ASN A 121 12.76 22.92 12.75
N LYS A 122 11.93 22.73 13.78
CA LYS A 122 10.70 23.51 14.03
C LYS A 122 9.88 23.63 12.74
N ALA A 123 9.74 22.50 12.04
CA ALA A 123 9.11 22.45 10.74
C ALA A 123 7.60 22.66 10.88
N LEU A 124 7.01 23.43 9.99
CA LEU A 124 5.55 23.50 9.85
C LEU A 124 5.00 22.20 9.25
N ALA A 125 5.75 21.64 8.30
CA ALA A 125 5.47 20.35 7.67
C ALA A 125 6.76 19.61 7.35
N SER A 126 6.75 18.29 7.47
CA SER A 126 7.85 17.43 7.04
C SER A 126 7.34 16.30 6.17
N ILE A 127 8.06 15.99 5.10
CA ILE A 127 7.78 14.90 4.15
C ILE A 127 8.92 13.88 4.24
N ALA A 128 8.59 12.60 4.41
CA ALA A 128 9.56 11.53 4.21
C ALA A 128 9.85 11.38 2.71
N LEU A 129 11.14 11.26 2.37
CA LEU A 129 11.61 11.26 0.99
C LEU A 129 12.35 9.97 0.66
N ARG A 130 12.07 9.43 -0.51
CA ARG A 130 12.76 8.25 -1.06
C ARG A 130 13.51 8.61 -2.33
N GLU A 131 14.74 8.11 -2.48
CA GLU A 131 15.48 8.22 -3.74
C GLU A 131 15.07 7.08 -4.68
N VAL A 132 14.79 7.40 -5.93
CA VAL A 132 14.38 6.46 -6.99
C VAL A 132 15.10 6.75 -8.29
N GLU A 133 15.22 5.75 -9.17
CA GLU A 133 15.86 5.92 -10.49
C GLU A 133 15.01 6.82 -11.42
N ASP A 134 13.73 6.56 -11.52
CA ASP A 134 12.78 7.36 -12.31
C ASP A 134 11.75 8.04 -11.41
N PRO A 135 11.89 9.36 -11.19
CA PRO A 135 10.98 10.12 -10.33
C PRO A 135 9.71 10.60 -11.05
N SER A 136 9.56 10.39 -12.34
CA SER A 136 8.52 11.03 -13.19
C SER A 136 7.07 10.70 -12.81
N ALA A 137 6.85 9.59 -12.08
CA ALA A 137 5.52 9.18 -11.64
C ALA A 137 5.08 9.78 -10.29
N PHE A 138 5.94 10.59 -9.63
CA PHE A 138 5.78 11.00 -8.24
C PHE A 138 5.96 12.51 -8.06
N GLY A 139 5.58 13.01 -6.90
CA GLY A 139 5.98 14.36 -6.46
C GLY A 139 7.49 14.38 -6.16
N VAL A 140 8.21 15.30 -6.76
CA VAL A 140 9.67 15.41 -6.67
C VAL A 140 10.06 16.71 -6.00
N VAL A 141 11.09 16.66 -5.15
CA VAL A 141 11.54 17.85 -4.39
C VAL A 141 12.94 18.29 -4.76
N ALA A 142 13.18 19.63 -4.75
CA ALA A 142 14.50 20.18 -4.56
C ALA A 142 14.67 20.53 -3.08
N MET A 143 15.85 20.30 -2.51
CA MET A 143 16.10 20.49 -1.08
C MET A 143 17.47 21.09 -0.82
N GLU A 144 17.54 22.02 0.12
CA GLU A 144 18.78 22.64 0.62
C GLU A 144 18.82 22.56 2.14
N GLN A 145 19.87 21.98 2.70
CA GLN A 145 20.07 21.84 4.16
C GLN A 145 18.85 21.23 4.90
N GLY A 146 18.16 20.27 4.28
CA GLY A 146 16.96 19.63 4.83
C GLY A 146 15.65 20.37 4.57
N ARG A 147 15.69 21.63 4.08
CA ARG A 147 14.50 22.39 3.71
C ARG A 147 14.16 22.15 2.26
N ILE A 148 12.90 21.83 1.99
CA ILE A 148 12.37 21.72 0.62
C ILE A 148 12.18 23.13 0.07
N THR A 149 12.88 23.43 -1.03
CA THR A 149 12.84 24.73 -1.72
C THR A 149 11.89 24.72 -2.91
N ARG A 150 11.58 23.51 -3.43
CA ARG A 150 10.64 23.32 -4.54
C ARG A 150 9.99 21.95 -4.47
N PHE A 151 8.69 21.92 -4.76
CA PHE A 151 7.92 20.68 -4.94
C PHE A 151 7.28 20.71 -6.33
N VAL A 152 7.42 19.62 -7.10
CA VAL A 152 6.87 19.47 -8.46
C VAL A 152 6.19 18.11 -8.58
N GLU A 153 4.90 18.11 -8.83
CA GLU A 153 4.11 16.88 -9.02
C GLU A 153 4.31 16.33 -10.43
N LYS A 154 4.76 15.08 -10.52
CA LYS A 154 4.92 14.29 -11.75
C LYS A 154 5.62 15.06 -12.89
N PRO A 155 6.82 15.59 -12.66
CA PRO A 155 7.57 16.27 -13.72
C PRO A 155 7.99 15.25 -14.80
N PRO A 156 8.14 15.67 -16.07
CA PRO A 156 8.92 14.89 -17.03
C PRO A 156 10.31 14.58 -16.45
N ALA A 157 10.85 13.38 -16.72
CA ALA A 157 12.09 12.92 -16.10
C ALA A 157 13.26 13.92 -16.28
N GLU A 158 13.37 14.53 -17.48
CA GLU A 158 14.39 15.54 -17.82
C GLU A 158 14.20 16.91 -17.12
N LYS A 159 13.03 17.13 -16.49
CA LYS A 159 12.69 18.33 -15.73
C LYS A 159 12.58 18.10 -14.22
N ALA A 160 12.79 16.87 -13.79
CA ALA A 160 12.75 16.53 -12.38
C ALA A 160 13.89 17.25 -11.64
N PRO A 161 13.58 17.98 -10.53
CA PRO A 161 14.62 18.75 -9.82
C PRO A 161 15.62 17.86 -9.08
N SER A 162 15.29 16.61 -8.84
CA SER A 162 16.15 15.60 -8.20
C SER A 162 15.57 14.19 -8.41
N HIS A 163 16.15 13.19 -7.75
CA HIS A 163 15.63 11.84 -7.64
C HIS A 163 14.90 11.57 -6.31
N LEU A 164 14.72 12.59 -5.46
CA LEU A 164 14.02 12.47 -4.18
C LEU A 164 12.52 12.69 -4.38
N ILE A 165 11.76 11.63 -4.13
CA ILE A 165 10.30 11.64 -4.28
C ILE A 165 9.60 11.74 -2.92
N ASN A 166 8.38 12.27 -2.95
CA ASN A 166 7.42 12.21 -1.87
C ASN A 166 7.04 10.75 -1.58
N ALA A 167 7.38 10.28 -0.40
CA ALA A 167 7.14 8.89 0.01
C ALA A 167 5.76 8.65 0.64
N GLY A 168 4.90 9.66 0.75
CA GLY A 168 3.54 9.52 1.27
C GLY A 168 3.48 9.35 2.80
N ARG A 169 4.47 9.84 3.52
CA ARG A 169 4.50 9.93 4.98
C ARG A 169 4.82 11.35 5.39
N TYR A 170 4.02 11.90 6.28
CA TYR A 170 4.11 13.30 6.66
C TYR A 170 3.97 13.48 8.15
N ILE A 171 4.60 14.54 8.68
CA ILE A 171 4.35 15.08 10.02
C ILE A 171 4.01 16.55 9.84
N PHE A 172 2.88 16.95 10.36
CA PHE A 172 2.33 18.29 10.21
C PHE A 172 2.04 18.92 11.57
N GLU A 173 2.25 20.24 11.66
CA GLU A 173 1.65 21.06 12.70
C GLU A 173 0.21 21.46 12.30
N PRO A 174 -0.69 21.73 13.26
CA PRO A 174 -2.09 22.09 12.98
C PRO A 174 -2.25 23.27 12.02
N GLU A 175 -1.31 24.20 12.01
CA GLU A 175 -1.32 25.38 11.12
C GLU A 175 -1.25 25.02 9.63
N VAL A 176 -0.82 23.81 9.28
CA VAL A 176 -0.90 23.31 7.89
C VAL A 176 -2.34 23.29 7.38
N LEU A 177 -3.31 23.08 8.27
CA LEU A 177 -4.73 23.05 7.94
C LEU A 177 -5.25 24.41 7.43
N ASP A 178 -4.58 25.52 7.76
CA ASP A 178 -4.94 26.85 7.27
C ASP A 178 -4.58 27.07 5.79
N PHE A 179 -3.73 26.21 5.23
CA PHE A 179 -3.40 26.21 3.80
C PHE A 179 -4.39 25.44 2.94
N ILE A 180 -5.36 24.77 3.56
CA ILE A 180 -6.34 23.92 2.89
C ILE A 180 -7.73 24.53 2.99
N GLU A 181 -8.33 24.87 1.85
CA GLU A 181 -9.68 25.40 1.79
C GLU A 181 -10.71 24.30 2.12
N PRO A 182 -11.66 24.57 3.02
CA PRO A 182 -12.69 23.58 3.34
C PRO A 182 -13.74 23.45 2.22
N GLY A 183 -14.41 22.28 2.14
CA GLY A 183 -15.58 22.08 1.30
C GLY A 183 -15.33 21.95 -0.21
N ARG A 184 -14.07 21.78 -0.63
CA ARG A 184 -13.70 21.47 -2.02
C ARG A 184 -12.60 20.44 -2.12
N ALA A 185 -12.44 19.87 -3.30
CA ALA A 185 -11.28 19.05 -3.60
C ALA A 185 -9.99 19.89 -3.62
N VAL A 186 -8.99 19.45 -2.83
CA VAL A 186 -7.67 20.07 -2.73
C VAL A 186 -6.59 19.00 -2.80
N SER A 187 -5.55 19.23 -3.60
CA SER A 187 -4.37 18.36 -3.65
C SER A 187 -3.27 18.92 -2.76
N MET A 188 -2.73 18.08 -1.85
CA MET A 188 -1.52 18.44 -1.10
C MET A 188 -0.35 18.73 -2.05
N GLU A 189 -0.22 17.92 -3.11
CA GLU A 189 0.93 17.90 -4.00
C GLU A 189 0.98 19.13 -4.93
N THR A 190 -0.17 19.54 -5.44
CA THR A 190 -0.23 20.64 -6.45
C THR A 190 -0.61 21.98 -5.86
N GLU A 191 -1.29 22.02 -4.71
CA GLU A 191 -1.79 23.27 -4.13
C GLU A 191 -1.14 23.64 -2.79
N VAL A 192 -0.89 22.65 -1.92
CA VAL A 192 -0.46 22.92 -0.53
C VAL A 192 1.07 22.89 -0.40
N PHE A 193 1.73 21.82 -0.83
CA PHE A 193 3.19 21.68 -0.68
C PHE A 193 3.99 22.79 -1.38
N PRO A 194 3.62 23.26 -2.60
CA PRO A 194 4.32 24.39 -3.20
C PRO A 194 4.28 25.65 -2.33
N ARG A 195 3.16 25.94 -1.66
CA ARG A 195 3.01 27.09 -0.76
C ARG A 195 3.76 26.88 0.57
N LEU A 196 3.79 25.66 1.10
CA LEU A 196 4.53 25.30 2.31
C LEU A 196 6.04 25.34 2.10
N ALA A 197 6.55 25.08 0.89
CA ALA A 197 7.97 25.19 0.57
C ALA A 197 8.55 26.59 0.90
N GLU A 198 7.74 27.63 0.73
CA GLU A 198 8.11 29.00 1.09
C GLU A 198 8.07 29.27 2.61
N LYS A 199 7.31 28.47 3.38
CA LYS A 199 6.98 28.74 4.79
C LYS A 199 7.72 27.87 5.80
N GLY A 200 8.06 26.63 5.46
CA GLY A 200 8.71 25.72 6.41
C GLY A 200 8.44 24.25 6.14
N LEU A 201 8.55 23.85 4.88
CA LEU A 201 8.49 22.46 4.46
C LEU A 201 9.89 21.82 4.50
N TYR A 202 10.02 20.70 5.19
CA TYR A 202 11.27 19.97 5.35
C TYR A 202 11.18 18.56 4.77
N GLY A 203 12.30 18.07 4.26
CA GLY A 203 12.41 16.73 3.70
C GLY A 203 13.26 15.81 4.58
N PHE A 204 12.77 14.63 4.89
CA PHE A 204 13.47 13.59 5.63
C PHE A 204 13.80 12.42 4.70
N PRO A 205 14.99 12.38 4.09
CA PRO A 205 15.42 11.23 3.31
C PRO A 205 15.60 10.00 4.21
N PHE A 206 15.10 8.84 3.77
CA PHE A 206 15.28 7.58 4.47
C PHE A 206 15.77 6.47 3.54
N GLY A 207 16.47 5.50 4.13
CA GLY A 207 16.92 4.28 3.47
C GLY A 207 15.92 3.12 3.62
N GLY A 208 16.35 1.91 3.25
CA GLY A 208 15.51 0.70 3.38
C GLY A 208 14.53 0.53 2.21
N TYR A 209 13.32 0.05 2.46
CA TYR A 209 12.35 -0.19 1.40
C TYR A 209 11.21 0.84 1.36
N TRP A 210 10.64 0.96 0.18
CA TRP A 210 9.46 1.77 -0.12
C TRP A 210 8.75 1.21 -1.36
N SER A 211 7.42 1.12 -1.32
CA SER A 211 6.61 0.73 -2.47
C SER A 211 5.20 1.32 -2.42
N ASP A 212 4.71 1.85 -3.54
CA ASP A 212 3.30 2.15 -3.77
C ASP A 212 2.57 0.84 -4.15
N ALA A 213 1.95 0.18 -3.16
CA ALA A 213 1.21 -1.06 -3.36
C ALA A 213 -0.12 -0.87 -4.12
N GLY A 214 -0.38 0.29 -4.67
CA GLY A 214 -1.55 0.57 -5.50
C GLY A 214 -1.47 0.06 -6.94
N THR A 215 -0.36 -0.53 -7.35
CA THR A 215 -0.16 -1.13 -8.68
C THR A 215 0.22 -2.59 -8.53
N LEU A 216 0.04 -3.43 -9.57
CA LEU A 216 0.49 -4.82 -9.55
C LEU A 216 1.96 -4.94 -9.16
N ARG A 217 2.83 -4.21 -9.84
CA ARG A 217 4.27 -4.24 -9.57
C ARG A 217 4.58 -3.78 -8.14
N GLY A 218 4.01 -2.65 -7.74
CA GLY A 218 4.23 -2.11 -6.39
C GLY A 218 3.70 -3.03 -5.29
N TYR A 219 2.54 -3.66 -5.50
CA TYR A 219 1.97 -4.65 -4.57
C TYR A 219 2.91 -5.86 -4.39
N LEU A 220 3.39 -6.45 -5.49
CA LEU A 220 4.32 -7.60 -5.43
C LEU A 220 5.68 -7.21 -4.85
N THR A 221 6.16 -6.00 -5.13
CA THR A 221 7.38 -5.46 -4.51
C THR A 221 7.18 -5.28 -3.00
N ALA A 222 6.06 -4.71 -2.56
CA ALA A 222 5.73 -4.59 -1.14
C ALA A 222 5.65 -5.98 -0.46
N ALA A 223 5.02 -6.96 -1.12
CA ALA A 223 4.95 -8.34 -0.63
C ALA A 223 6.35 -8.95 -0.46
N SER A 224 7.24 -8.78 -1.44
CA SER A 224 8.63 -9.27 -1.36
C SER A 224 9.40 -8.62 -0.20
N PHE A 225 9.26 -7.30 0.01
CA PHE A 225 9.88 -6.62 1.14
C PHE A 225 9.38 -7.15 2.48
N LEU A 226 8.07 -7.28 2.63
CA LEU A 226 7.49 -7.78 3.88
C LEU A 226 7.83 -9.24 4.13
N LEU A 227 7.90 -10.10 3.09
CA LEU A 227 8.37 -11.48 3.20
C LEU A 227 9.82 -11.55 3.70
N ALA A 228 10.68 -10.64 3.24
CA ALA A 228 12.09 -10.60 3.64
C ALA A 228 12.29 -10.04 5.06
N ASP A 229 11.39 -9.17 5.52
CA ASP A 229 11.50 -8.46 6.80
C ASP A 229 11.06 -9.32 8.00
N ASP A 230 10.14 -10.21 7.88
CA ASP A 230 9.74 -11.21 8.91
C ASP A 230 8.45 -11.97 8.53
N GLY A 231 7.98 -11.80 7.31
CA GLY A 231 6.68 -12.29 6.86
C GLY A 231 6.69 -13.71 6.29
N ALA A 232 7.86 -14.33 6.11
CA ALA A 232 7.96 -15.67 5.54
C ALA A 232 7.62 -16.76 6.60
N GLY A 233 6.91 -17.79 6.15
CA GLY A 233 6.56 -18.91 7.03
C GLY A 233 5.61 -19.91 6.36
N VAL A 234 5.53 -21.09 6.93
CA VAL A 234 4.61 -22.13 6.52
C VAL A 234 3.76 -22.52 7.71
N ASP A 235 2.45 -22.37 7.60
CA ASP A 235 1.54 -22.77 8.65
C ASP A 235 1.59 -24.28 8.88
N PRO A 236 1.59 -24.76 10.14
CA PRO A 236 1.61 -26.19 10.46
C PRO A 236 0.42 -26.99 9.89
N GLY A 237 -0.71 -26.33 9.63
CA GLY A 237 -1.90 -26.92 9.00
C GLY A 237 -1.80 -27.05 7.47
N ALA A 238 -0.74 -26.52 6.86
CA ALA A 238 -0.51 -26.66 5.43
C ALA A 238 0.08 -28.04 5.07
N LYS A 239 -0.43 -28.65 3.99
CA LYS A 239 0.04 -29.92 3.45
C LYS A 239 0.99 -29.66 2.28
N VAL A 240 2.28 -29.46 2.58
CA VAL A 240 3.30 -29.11 1.57
C VAL A 240 3.61 -30.30 0.65
N GLY A 241 3.43 -31.55 1.10
CA GLY A 241 3.54 -32.75 0.28
C GLY A 241 4.88 -32.86 -0.47
N LYS A 242 4.80 -32.98 -1.81
CA LYS A 242 5.95 -33.04 -2.71
C LYS A 242 6.31 -31.67 -3.32
N ALA A 243 5.80 -30.59 -2.79
CA ALA A 243 6.15 -29.27 -3.28
C ALA A 243 7.61 -28.93 -2.96
N ARG A 244 8.28 -28.32 -3.92
CA ARG A 244 9.57 -27.67 -3.71
C ARG A 244 9.33 -26.21 -3.40
N LEU A 245 9.76 -25.78 -2.23
CA LEU A 245 9.71 -24.37 -1.80
C LEU A 245 11.07 -23.71 -2.08
N ASP A 246 11.07 -22.61 -2.82
CA ASP A 246 12.29 -21.87 -3.17
C ASP A 246 12.18 -20.42 -2.60
N GLY A 247 13.21 -19.93 -1.91
CA GLY A 247 13.28 -18.56 -1.38
C GLY A 247 12.21 -18.24 -0.31
N ALA A 248 11.86 -16.96 -0.18
CA ALA A 248 10.87 -16.52 0.79
C ALA A 248 9.45 -16.87 0.33
N VAL A 249 8.69 -17.52 1.22
CA VAL A 249 7.29 -17.89 0.98
C VAL A 249 6.46 -17.70 2.25
N LEU A 250 5.22 -17.27 2.11
CA LEU A 250 4.21 -17.31 3.17
C LEU A 250 3.08 -18.24 2.73
N ILE A 251 2.84 -19.30 3.51
CA ILE A 251 1.82 -20.29 3.21
C ILE A 251 0.87 -20.41 4.41
N ALA A 252 -0.38 -20.02 4.21
CA ALA A 252 -1.40 -20.08 5.24
C ALA A 252 -1.97 -21.50 5.45
N GLU A 253 -2.80 -21.62 6.48
CA GLU A 253 -3.44 -22.89 6.86
C GLU A 253 -4.27 -23.52 5.74
N GLY A 254 -4.48 -24.82 5.80
CA GLY A 254 -5.35 -25.55 4.87
C GLY A 254 -4.83 -25.68 3.44
N CYS A 255 -3.67 -25.10 3.12
CA CYS A 255 -3.07 -25.24 1.79
C CYS A 255 -2.69 -26.69 1.48
N VAL A 256 -2.88 -27.12 0.21
CA VAL A 256 -2.46 -28.43 -0.30
C VAL A 256 -1.61 -28.21 -1.54
N LEU A 257 -0.32 -28.59 -1.45
CA LEU A 257 0.68 -28.12 -2.39
C LEU A 257 1.47 -29.26 -3.02
N SER A 258 1.70 -29.17 -4.32
CA SER A 258 2.69 -29.94 -5.07
C SER A 258 3.27 -29.06 -6.20
N GLY A 259 4.44 -29.44 -6.75
CA GLY A 259 5.11 -28.65 -7.78
C GLY A 259 6.16 -27.68 -7.22
N ARG A 260 6.34 -26.52 -7.85
CA ARG A 260 7.36 -25.53 -7.48
C ARG A 260 6.72 -24.23 -7.03
N ILE A 261 7.08 -23.77 -5.84
CA ILE A 261 6.51 -22.58 -5.20
C ILE A 261 7.65 -21.70 -4.69
N GLY A 262 7.67 -20.47 -5.13
CA GLY A 262 8.72 -19.50 -4.80
C GLY A 262 9.66 -19.18 -5.96
N PRO A 263 10.53 -18.14 -5.83
CA PRO A 263 10.59 -17.24 -4.68
C PRO A 263 9.44 -16.24 -4.62
N ASP A 264 9.32 -15.54 -3.47
CA ASP A 264 8.40 -14.44 -3.23
C ASP A 264 6.94 -14.81 -3.53
N VAL A 265 6.45 -15.86 -2.88
CA VAL A 265 5.08 -16.34 -3.03
C VAL A 265 4.30 -16.23 -1.73
N VAL A 266 3.09 -15.69 -1.83
CA VAL A 266 2.11 -15.64 -0.75
C VAL A 266 0.91 -16.50 -1.14
N LEU A 267 0.55 -17.45 -0.29
CA LEU A 267 -0.63 -18.30 -0.44
C LEU A 267 -1.60 -18.05 0.73
N GLY A 268 -2.81 -17.61 0.41
CA GLY A 268 -3.92 -17.49 1.34
C GLY A 268 -4.43 -18.85 1.83
N SER A 269 -5.30 -18.82 2.85
CA SER A 269 -5.86 -20.05 3.43
C SER A 269 -6.58 -20.91 2.38
N GLY A 270 -6.43 -22.22 2.49
CA GLY A 270 -7.12 -23.17 1.62
C GLY A 270 -6.66 -23.25 0.16
N CYS A 271 -5.58 -22.55 -0.22
CA CYS A 271 -5.04 -22.60 -1.58
C CYS A 271 -4.64 -24.02 -1.99
N ARG A 272 -4.86 -24.34 -3.27
CA ARG A 272 -4.44 -25.61 -3.87
C ARG A 272 -3.49 -25.36 -5.05
N VAL A 273 -2.32 -25.98 -5.01
CA VAL A 273 -1.36 -25.96 -6.12
C VAL A 273 -1.00 -27.38 -6.47
N ASP A 274 -1.44 -27.84 -7.64
CA ASP A 274 -1.23 -29.20 -8.10
C ASP A 274 -0.22 -29.28 -9.24
N ALA A 275 0.98 -29.86 -8.97
CA ALA A 275 2.05 -30.07 -9.95
C ALA A 275 2.29 -28.83 -10.87
N ALA A 276 2.17 -27.63 -10.31
CA ALA A 276 2.25 -26.35 -11.02
C ALA A 276 3.48 -25.55 -10.59
N THR A 277 3.71 -24.41 -11.25
CA THR A 277 4.78 -23.46 -10.89
C THR A 277 4.16 -22.12 -10.49
N VAL A 278 4.51 -21.63 -9.30
CA VAL A 278 4.10 -20.31 -8.79
C VAL A 278 5.34 -19.54 -8.35
N GLU A 279 5.58 -18.39 -8.93
CA GLU A 279 6.76 -17.56 -8.67
C GLU A 279 6.37 -16.07 -8.55
N ARG A 280 6.95 -15.34 -7.58
CA ARG A 280 6.72 -13.88 -7.37
C ARG A 280 5.25 -13.48 -7.48
N SER A 281 4.39 -14.18 -6.78
CA SER A 281 2.94 -14.06 -6.95
C SER A 281 2.21 -14.21 -5.63
N THR A 282 1.02 -13.61 -5.56
CA THR A 282 0.08 -13.81 -4.47
C THR A 282 -1.13 -14.58 -4.97
N LEU A 283 -1.46 -15.68 -4.30
CA LEU A 283 -2.72 -16.39 -4.44
C LEU A 283 -3.56 -16.11 -3.20
N MET A 284 -4.71 -15.49 -3.38
CA MET A 284 -5.63 -15.18 -2.28
C MET A 284 -6.38 -16.46 -1.84
N GLU A 285 -7.14 -16.34 -0.77
CA GLU A 285 -7.86 -17.45 -0.14
C GLU A 285 -8.62 -18.32 -1.15
N GLY A 286 -8.57 -19.64 -1.00
CA GLY A 286 -9.27 -20.61 -1.83
C GLY A 286 -8.79 -20.75 -3.26
N ALA A 287 -7.80 -19.98 -3.71
CA ALA A 287 -7.30 -20.01 -5.08
C ALA A 287 -6.70 -21.37 -5.44
N GLN A 288 -6.94 -21.83 -6.68
CA GLN A 288 -6.52 -23.14 -7.17
C GLN A 288 -5.67 -22.99 -8.44
N VAL A 289 -4.52 -23.67 -8.47
CA VAL A 289 -3.64 -23.75 -9.64
C VAL A 289 -3.46 -25.21 -10.01
N GLU A 290 -4.03 -25.58 -11.16
CA GLU A 290 -4.10 -26.97 -11.59
C GLU A 290 -2.84 -27.43 -12.35
N ALA A 291 -2.74 -28.74 -12.59
CA ALA A 291 -1.54 -29.40 -13.09
C ALA A 291 -0.93 -28.75 -14.34
N GLY A 292 0.38 -28.53 -14.30
CA GLY A 292 1.16 -27.96 -15.40
C GLY A 292 0.92 -26.46 -15.64
N ALA A 293 0.10 -25.81 -14.83
CA ALA A 293 -0.09 -24.36 -14.93
C ALA A 293 1.11 -23.59 -14.41
N VAL A 294 1.28 -22.35 -14.90
CA VAL A 294 2.37 -21.43 -14.51
C VAL A 294 1.77 -20.09 -14.12
N VAL A 295 2.09 -19.61 -12.90
CA VAL A 295 1.70 -18.30 -12.40
C VAL A 295 2.97 -17.54 -12.02
N ARG A 296 3.21 -16.37 -12.65
CA ARG A 296 4.39 -15.54 -12.40
C ARG A 296 4.02 -14.07 -12.32
N GLY A 297 4.63 -13.34 -11.37
CA GLY A 297 4.47 -11.89 -11.27
C GLY A 297 3.02 -11.42 -11.17
N SER A 298 2.12 -12.24 -10.59
CA SER A 298 0.68 -12.09 -10.73
C SER A 298 -0.05 -12.13 -9.39
N ILE A 299 -1.24 -11.55 -9.36
CA ILE A 299 -2.17 -11.68 -8.24
C ILE A 299 -3.37 -12.50 -8.72
N ILE A 300 -3.68 -13.56 -7.99
CA ILE A 300 -4.83 -14.43 -8.22
C ILE A 300 -5.82 -14.20 -7.08
N GLY A 301 -7.02 -13.75 -7.41
CA GLY A 301 -8.10 -13.44 -6.48
C GLY A 301 -8.64 -14.65 -5.73
N GLU A 302 -9.53 -14.39 -4.77
CA GLU A 302 -10.16 -15.40 -3.93
C GLU A 302 -10.98 -16.40 -4.79
N ASP A 303 -10.97 -17.67 -4.41
CA ASP A 303 -11.73 -18.75 -5.07
C ASP A 303 -11.51 -18.87 -6.59
N THR A 304 -10.42 -18.30 -7.10
CA THR A 304 -10.08 -18.29 -8.52
C THR A 304 -9.42 -19.61 -8.91
N THR A 305 -9.79 -20.14 -10.10
CA THR A 305 -9.19 -21.37 -10.65
C THR A 305 -8.32 -21.04 -11.86
N VAL A 306 -7.04 -21.41 -11.82
CA VAL A 306 -6.11 -21.42 -12.97
C VAL A 306 -6.05 -22.86 -13.51
N GLY A 307 -6.70 -23.10 -14.64
CA GLY A 307 -6.88 -24.42 -15.23
C GLY A 307 -5.59 -25.09 -15.73
N PRO A 308 -5.62 -26.41 -16.05
CA PRO A 308 -4.43 -27.19 -16.38
C PRO A 308 -3.65 -26.61 -17.55
N GLY A 309 -2.32 -26.48 -17.39
CA GLY A 309 -1.42 -25.98 -18.43
C GLY A 309 -1.65 -24.51 -18.82
N ALA A 310 -2.47 -23.77 -18.08
CA ALA A 310 -2.64 -22.34 -18.31
C ALA A 310 -1.40 -21.54 -17.86
N THR A 311 -1.20 -20.36 -18.43
CA THR A 311 -0.11 -19.45 -18.05
C THR A 311 -0.71 -18.11 -17.65
N VAL A 312 -0.37 -17.62 -16.46
CA VAL A 312 -0.72 -16.28 -15.97
C VAL A 312 0.56 -15.55 -15.62
N GLU A 313 0.87 -14.47 -16.36
CA GLU A 313 2.10 -13.70 -16.17
C GLU A 313 1.79 -12.19 -16.12
N ASP A 314 2.42 -11.48 -15.17
CA ASP A 314 2.31 -10.03 -14.96
C ASP A 314 0.85 -9.53 -14.97
N SER A 315 -0.07 -10.30 -14.37
CA SER A 315 -1.52 -10.14 -14.52
C SER A 315 -2.24 -10.12 -13.18
N ILE A 316 -3.44 -9.55 -13.17
CA ILE A 316 -4.37 -9.62 -12.05
C ILE A 316 -5.61 -10.41 -12.52
N VAL A 317 -5.90 -11.50 -11.82
CA VAL A 317 -7.11 -12.29 -12.01
C VAL A 317 -8.02 -12.08 -10.81
N GLY A 318 -9.27 -11.67 -11.04
CA GLY A 318 -10.23 -11.31 -10.00
C GLY A 318 -10.81 -12.51 -9.26
N ASP A 319 -11.57 -12.20 -8.22
CA ASP A 319 -12.20 -13.20 -7.35
C ASP A 319 -13.19 -14.07 -8.13
N GLY A 320 -13.20 -15.38 -7.86
CA GLY A 320 -14.10 -16.36 -8.49
C GLY A 320 -13.89 -16.59 -9.98
N ALA A 321 -12.89 -15.97 -10.58
CA ALA A 321 -12.61 -16.09 -12.01
C ALA A 321 -12.08 -17.48 -12.39
N ARG A 322 -12.24 -17.86 -13.66
CA ARG A 322 -11.72 -19.13 -14.18
C ARG A 322 -10.86 -18.94 -15.42
N VAL A 323 -9.56 -19.16 -15.28
CA VAL A 323 -8.65 -19.25 -16.43
C VAL A 323 -8.75 -20.64 -17.02
N ARG A 324 -9.24 -20.74 -18.27
CA ARG A 324 -9.46 -22.03 -18.93
C ARG A 324 -8.15 -22.79 -19.18
N LYS A 325 -8.26 -24.13 -19.32
CA LYS A 325 -7.14 -25.00 -19.70
C LYS A 325 -6.32 -24.43 -20.86
N GLY A 326 -5.00 -24.38 -20.70
CA GLY A 326 -4.05 -23.93 -21.72
C GLY A 326 -4.13 -22.44 -22.11
N ARG A 327 -5.03 -21.66 -21.49
CA ARG A 327 -5.13 -20.20 -21.77
C ARG A 327 -3.88 -19.47 -21.29
N ARG A 328 -3.48 -18.46 -22.05
CA ARG A 328 -2.43 -17.50 -21.65
C ARG A 328 -3.09 -16.18 -21.29
N VAL A 329 -2.79 -15.69 -20.10
CA VAL A 329 -3.19 -14.38 -19.56
C VAL A 329 -1.91 -13.64 -19.24
N ILE A 330 -1.52 -12.69 -20.09
CA ILE A 330 -0.22 -12.02 -20.00
C ILE A 330 -0.42 -10.53 -20.02
N ARG A 331 -0.02 -9.84 -18.93
CA ARG A 331 -0.21 -8.39 -18.72
C ARG A 331 -1.66 -7.96 -18.87
N GLU A 332 -2.56 -8.79 -18.38
CA GLU A 332 -4.01 -8.60 -18.44
C GLU A 332 -4.60 -8.39 -17.04
N ARG A 333 -5.81 -7.86 -17.03
CA ARG A 333 -6.70 -7.80 -15.88
C ARG A 333 -7.97 -8.53 -16.23
N MET A 334 -8.15 -9.70 -15.63
CA MET A 334 -9.24 -10.62 -15.92
C MET A 334 -10.20 -10.65 -14.72
N ALA A 335 -11.48 -10.32 -14.96
CA ALA A 335 -12.57 -10.48 -14.01
C ALA A 335 -13.25 -11.83 -14.18
#